data_c05e85fa8bdfab725894983bd501258e
#
_entry.id   c05e85fa8bdfab725894983bd501258e
#
_cell.length_a   1.000
_cell.length_b   1.000
_cell.length_c   1.000
_cell.angle_alpha   90.00
_cell.angle_beta   90.00
_cell.angle_gamma   90.00
#
_symmetry.space_group_name_H-M   'P 1'
#
loop_
_entity.id
_entity.type
_entity.pdbx_description
1 polymer ?
#
loop_
_entity_poly.entity_id
_entity_poly.type
_entity_poly.pdbx_seq_one_letter_code
_entity_poly.pdbx_strand_id
1 'polypeptide(L)'
;MKIGIVAGEASGDILGAQLIKALKVEYPDLEFVGIAGPRMQSEGASSWYSMEKLAVRGYVEVLKRYRELIGIRHSLRERLLKERPAMFIGIDAPDFNLDLERALKVAGIPTVHYVSPSIWAWRGERIKKIKGSIDQMLTIFPFEPAIYEREGIAATYVGHPTADTIPQASQRDNARIQLRIPPGEKIIALLPGSRQTELDYHAALFIETARVLLERFPAARFLVPLATRETREQFDTARYRLNAQDLPIQILFGHANLALAAADVALVASGTATLEAAMLGCPHVIAYRMSPTTYRIMKKKAYLPYVGLPNILAGEWLVPELLQDDATPENLAQALGNWLIHRDAASRLRQRFGKIHASLAVDNAARIRDALRPMLKPLLRLPLTPQQEPPLQSDARTPIAISASSAGLAQSSNPNAISATSQTVRTSSQQNA
;
A
#
# COMPACT_ATOMS: atom_id res chain seq x y z
N MET A 1 3.27 -9.85 24.45
CA MET A 1 4.17 -8.67 24.28
C MET A 1 3.59 -7.75 23.20
N LYS A 2 3.50 -6.43 23.49
CA LYS A 2 2.89 -5.46 22.55
C LYS A 2 3.93 -4.85 21.59
N ILE A 3 3.56 -4.72 20.31
CA ILE A 3 4.29 -4.02 19.26
C ILE A 3 3.41 -2.87 18.76
N GLY A 4 3.94 -1.65 18.82
CA GLY A 4 3.29 -0.51 18.20
C GLY A 4 3.45 -0.57 16.69
N ILE A 5 2.38 -0.33 15.92
CA ILE A 5 2.46 -0.39 14.45
C ILE A 5 1.57 0.66 13.80
N VAL A 6 2.07 1.29 12.71
CA VAL A 6 1.31 2.29 11.96
C VAL A 6 1.51 2.10 10.47
N ALA A 7 0.40 1.92 9.77
CA ALA A 7 0.30 2.01 8.31
C ALA A 7 -0.60 3.20 7.93
N GLY A 8 -0.17 4.01 6.96
CA GLY A 8 -0.88 5.22 6.54
C GLY A 8 -1.77 5.06 5.30
N GLU A 9 -1.58 4.00 4.52
CA GLU A 9 -2.25 3.79 3.23
C GLU A 9 -2.52 2.30 2.99
N ALA A 10 -3.34 1.98 1.99
CA ALA A 10 -3.67 0.60 1.62
C ALA A 10 -2.44 -0.24 1.24
N SER A 11 -1.43 0.36 0.62
CA SER A 11 -0.13 -0.30 0.37
C SER A 11 0.57 -0.70 1.66
N GLY A 12 0.63 0.23 2.63
CA GLY A 12 1.20 -0.04 3.95
C GLY A 12 0.41 -1.10 4.73
N ASP A 13 -0.92 -1.15 4.57
CA ASP A 13 -1.77 -2.17 5.20
C ASP A 13 -1.46 -3.58 4.69
N ILE A 14 -1.23 -3.73 3.37
CA ILE A 14 -0.79 -5.01 2.79
C ILE A 14 0.56 -5.44 3.36
N LEU A 15 1.52 -4.53 3.40
CA LEU A 15 2.87 -4.77 3.92
C LEU A 15 2.85 -5.11 5.42
N GLY A 16 2.05 -4.37 6.18
CA GLY A 16 1.86 -4.59 7.61
C GLY A 16 1.23 -5.93 7.92
N ALA A 17 0.22 -6.36 7.16
CA ALA A 17 -0.40 -7.67 7.30
C ALA A 17 0.61 -8.81 7.08
N GLN A 18 1.44 -8.70 6.02
CA GLN A 18 2.49 -9.68 5.75
C GLN A 18 3.56 -9.71 6.85
N LEU A 19 3.98 -8.55 7.37
CA LEU A 19 4.90 -8.44 8.49
C LEU A 19 4.32 -9.08 9.76
N ILE A 20 3.07 -8.78 10.11
CA ILE A 20 2.39 -9.37 11.28
C ILE A 20 2.35 -10.88 11.14
N LYS A 21 1.89 -11.38 10.00
CA LYS A 21 1.85 -12.81 9.70
C LYS A 21 3.23 -13.45 9.82
N ALA A 22 4.26 -12.82 9.26
CA ALA A 22 5.64 -13.32 9.34
C ALA A 22 6.14 -13.43 10.78
N LEU A 23 5.91 -12.42 11.61
CA LEU A 23 6.36 -12.42 13.01
C LEU A 23 5.59 -13.40 13.87
N LYS A 24 4.29 -13.56 13.66
CA LYS A 24 3.44 -14.51 14.40
C LYS A 24 3.81 -15.97 14.18
N VAL A 25 4.49 -16.31 13.08
CA VAL A 25 5.02 -17.67 12.89
C VAL A 25 6.03 -18.06 13.98
N GLU A 26 6.89 -17.14 14.40
CA GLU A 26 7.92 -17.39 15.43
C GLU A 26 7.46 -16.92 16.82
N TYR A 27 6.58 -15.91 16.86
CA TYR A 27 6.11 -15.26 18.08
C TYR A 27 4.58 -15.13 18.09
N PRO A 28 3.81 -16.21 18.31
CA PRO A 28 2.35 -16.22 18.19
C PRO A 28 1.63 -15.27 19.17
N ASP A 29 2.24 -15.02 20.33
CA ASP A 29 1.66 -14.18 21.39
C ASP A 29 1.96 -12.67 21.23
N LEU A 30 2.48 -12.25 20.08
CA LEU A 30 2.66 -10.83 19.79
C LEU A 30 1.31 -10.14 19.56
N GLU A 31 1.10 -9.05 20.28
CA GLU A 31 -0.03 -8.14 20.10
C GLU A 31 0.42 -6.92 19.32
N PHE A 32 -0.31 -6.57 18.25
CA PHE A 32 -0.02 -5.39 17.43
C PHE A 32 -1.07 -4.33 17.67
N VAL A 33 -0.64 -3.11 18.02
CA VAL A 33 -1.52 -2.00 18.40
C VAL A 33 -1.10 -0.70 17.72
N GLY A 34 -2.07 0.12 17.29
CA GLY A 34 -1.73 1.41 16.68
C GLY A 34 -2.71 1.88 15.62
N ILE A 35 -2.26 2.06 14.38
CA ILE A 35 -3.11 2.38 13.22
C ILE A 35 -2.92 1.30 12.16
N ALA A 36 -3.98 0.55 11.91
CA ALA A 36 -3.98 -0.61 11.03
C ALA A 36 -5.22 -0.57 10.11
N GLY A 37 -5.02 -0.96 8.86
CA GLY A 37 -6.12 -1.17 7.93
C GLY A 37 -6.76 -2.56 8.09
N PRO A 38 -7.78 -2.87 7.24
CA PRO A 38 -8.54 -4.12 7.34
C PRO A 38 -7.68 -5.38 7.23
N ARG A 39 -6.61 -5.35 6.42
CA ARG A 39 -5.72 -6.51 6.22
C ARG A 39 -4.86 -6.78 7.44
N MET A 40 -4.28 -5.76 8.06
CA MET A 40 -3.55 -5.90 9.32
C MET A 40 -4.47 -6.35 10.46
N GLN A 41 -5.71 -5.85 10.49
CA GLN A 41 -6.71 -6.25 11.47
C GLN A 41 -7.11 -7.73 11.29
N SER A 42 -7.20 -8.23 10.06
CA SER A 42 -7.45 -9.66 9.80
C SER A 42 -6.31 -10.57 10.30
N GLU A 43 -5.09 -10.03 10.40
CA GLU A 43 -3.93 -10.72 11.01
C GLU A 43 -3.83 -10.47 12.53
N GLY A 44 -4.85 -9.82 13.13
CA GLY A 44 -4.98 -9.62 14.58
C GLY A 44 -4.35 -8.35 15.13
N ALA A 45 -4.20 -7.30 14.31
CA ALA A 45 -3.82 -5.99 14.82
C ALA A 45 -5.03 -5.23 15.38
N SER A 46 -4.85 -4.54 16.52
CA SER A 46 -5.84 -3.64 17.09
C SER A 46 -5.61 -2.22 16.63
N SER A 47 -6.54 -1.66 15.84
CA SER A 47 -6.46 -0.29 15.36
C SER A 47 -7.15 0.68 16.31
N TRP A 48 -6.44 1.70 16.76
CA TRP A 48 -6.97 2.75 17.65
C TRP A 48 -7.58 3.93 16.89
N TYR A 49 -7.17 4.13 15.64
CA TYR A 49 -7.66 5.18 14.75
C TYR A 49 -7.88 4.60 13.37
N SER A 50 -8.83 5.14 12.61
CA SER A 50 -9.03 4.75 11.21
C SER A 50 -7.83 5.14 10.36
N MET A 51 -7.29 4.18 9.62
CA MET A 51 -6.21 4.40 8.65
C MET A 51 -6.63 5.36 7.53
N GLU A 52 -7.91 5.39 7.16
CA GLU A 52 -8.44 6.27 6.12
C GLU A 52 -8.21 7.76 6.44
N LYS A 53 -8.12 8.11 7.73
CA LYS A 53 -7.83 9.48 8.16
C LYS A 53 -6.41 9.92 7.80
N LEU A 54 -5.46 8.96 7.66
CA LEU A 54 -4.07 9.20 7.27
C LEU A 54 -3.90 9.21 5.75
N ALA A 55 -4.77 8.53 5.01
CA ALA A 55 -4.72 8.38 3.55
C ALA A 55 -5.13 9.66 2.80
N VAL A 56 -4.80 10.84 3.34
CA VAL A 56 -5.09 12.13 2.72
C VAL A 56 -4.11 12.41 1.59
N ARG A 57 -4.63 12.64 0.38
CA ARG A 57 -3.82 12.84 -0.83
C ARG A 57 -4.14 14.20 -1.47
N GLY A 58 -3.07 14.92 -1.86
CA GLY A 58 -3.15 16.23 -2.49
C GLY A 58 -2.87 17.39 -1.53
N TYR A 59 -2.10 18.41 -2.01
CA TYR A 59 -1.63 19.52 -1.18
C TYR A 59 -2.75 20.30 -0.49
N VAL A 60 -3.89 20.50 -1.15
CA VAL A 60 -5.01 21.27 -0.61
C VAL A 60 -5.75 20.48 0.47
N GLU A 61 -5.91 19.17 0.27
CA GLU A 61 -6.61 18.29 1.19
C GLU A 61 -5.77 18.01 2.43
N VAL A 62 -4.46 17.83 2.25
CA VAL A 62 -3.48 17.74 3.35
C VAL A 62 -3.51 19.01 4.19
N LEU A 63 -3.55 20.22 3.60
CA LEU A 63 -3.64 21.48 4.34
C LEU A 63 -4.94 21.59 5.15
N LYS A 64 -6.07 21.18 4.58
CA LYS A 64 -7.38 21.21 5.26
C LYS A 64 -7.40 20.25 6.46
N ARG A 65 -6.78 19.08 6.36
CA ARG A 65 -6.76 18.05 7.42
C ARG A 65 -5.49 18.05 8.27
N TYR A 66 -4.57 18.98 8.02
CA TYR A 66 -3.29 19.02 8.70
C TYR A 66 -3.39 19.06 10.22
N ARG A 67 -4.33 19.84 10.74
CA ARG A 67 -4.59 19.93 12.19
C ARG A 67 -5.13 18.61 12.76
N GLU A 68 -6.00 17.93 12.03
CA GLU A 68 -6.53 16.61 12.43
C GLU A 68 -5.41 15.57 12.46
N LEU A 69 -4.55 15.54 11.43
CA LEU A 69 -3.42 14.62 11.36
C LEU A 69 -2.41 14.83 12.50
N ILE A 70 -2.11 16.09 12.84
CA ILE A 70 -1.25 16.41 13.99
C ILE A 70 -1.92 15.98 15.29
N GLY A 71 -3.22 16.22 15.44
CA GLY A 71 -4.00 15.79 16.62
C GLY A 71 -3.97 14.27 16.80
N ILE A 72 -4.22 13.50 15.73
CA ILE A 72 -4.14 12.04 15.76
C ILE A 72 -2.73 11.59 16.13
N ARG A 73 -1.67 12.16 15.52
CA ARG A 73 -0.28 11.82 15.81
C ARG A 73 0.08 12.12 17.26
N HIS A 74 -0.38 13.25 17.81
CA HIS A 74 -0.16 13.59 19.21
C HIS A 74 -0.84 12.60 20.17
N SER A 75 -2.15 12.37 19.96
CA SER A 75 -2.89 11.41 20.80
C SER A 75 -2.35 9.99 20.71
N LEU A 76 -1.93 9.56 19.51
CA LEU A 76 -1.29 8.26 19.30
C LEU A 76 0.06 8.18 20.04
N ARG A 77 0.87 9.24 19.97
CA ARG A 77 2.14 9.31 20.69
C ARG A 77 1.93 9.18 22.19
N GLU A 78 1.03 9.95 22.79
CA GLU A 78 0.73 9.89 24.23
C GLU A 78 0.28 8.48 24.65
N ARG A 79 -0.58 7.86 23.83
CA ARG A 79 -1.05 6.50 24.10
C ARG A 79 0.08 5.48 24.00
N LEU A 80 0.94 5.55 22.98
CA LEU A 80 2.08 4.66 22.83
C LEU A 80 3.10 4.84 23.97
N LEU A 81 3.35 6.09 24.41
CA LEU A 81 4.22 6.36 25.56
C LEU A 81 3.67 5.79 26.87
N LYS A 82 2.34 5.79 27.04
CA LYS A 82 1.66 5.17 28.20
C LYS A 82 1.69 3.65 28.13
N GLU A 83 1.35 3.08 26.97
CA GLU A 83 1.33 1.61 26.76
C GLU A 83 2.74 0.98 26.74
N ARG A 84 3.78 1.79 26.45
CA ARG A 84 5.18 1.37 26.35
C ARG A 84 5.35 0.04 25.58
N PRO A 85 5.01 0.00 24.28
CA PRO A 85 5.22 -1.21 23.49
C PRO A 85 6.72 -1.59 23.51
N ALA A 86 7.01 -2.86 23.37
CA ALA A 86 8.38 -3.38 23.34
C ALA A 86 9.17 -2.83 22.13
N MET A 87 8.46 -2.50 21.04
CA MET A 87 9.02 -1.94 19.82
C MET A 87 7.91 -1.16 19.08
N PHE A 88 8.30 -0.21 18.26
CA PHE A 88 7.42 0.48 17.33
C PHE A 88 7.87 0.27 15.87
N ILE A 89 6.93 -0.02 14.97
CA ILE A 89 7.18 -0.23 13.55
C ILE A 89 6.31 0.75 12.74
N GLY A 90 6.96 1.72 12.10
CA GLY A 90 6.31 2.59 11.12
C GLY A 90 6.41 1.99 9.72
N ILE A 91 5.29 1.90 9.00
CA ILE A 91 5.24 1.35 7.64
C ILE A 91 4.94 2.47 6.66
N ASP A 92 5.90 2.76 5.77
CA ASP A 92 5.77 3.84 4.79
C ASP A 92 5.32 5.17 5.44
N ALA A 93 4.62 6.06 4.73
CA ALA A 93 4.09 7.33 5.25
C ALA A 93 5.12 8.13 6.10
N PRO A 94 6.33 8.42 5.57
CA PRO A 94 7.45 8.95 6.35
C PRO A 94 7.16 10.33 6.95
N ASP A 95 6.27 11.12 6.36
CA ASP A 95 5.90 12.43 6.89
C ASP A 95 5.04 12.34 8.17
N PHE A 96 4.37 11.21 8.39
CA PHE A 96 3.66 10.90 9.63
C PHE A 96 4.54 10.12 10.62
N ASN A 97 5.16 9.04 10.15
CA ASN A 97 5.85 8.06 11.01
C ASN A 97 7.17 8.58 11.57
N LEU A 98 8.02 9.28 10.80
CA LEU A 98 9.35 9.70 11.28
C LEU A 98 9.30 10.61 12.51
N ASP A 99 8.31 11.50 12.62
CA ASP A 99 8.17 12.35 13.81
C ASP A 99 7.68 11.56 15.03
N LEU A 100 6.83 10.56 14.82
CA LEU A 100 6.35 9.66 15.88
C LEU A 100 7.48 8.75 16.35
N GLU A 101 8.20 8.12 15.41
CA GLU A 101 9.37 7.28 15.67
C GLU A 101 10.42 8.01 16.48
N ARG A 102 10.73 9.26 16.08
CA ARG A 102 11.68 10.09 16.84
C ARG A 102 11.27 10.29 18.29
N ALA A 103 9.99 10.59 18.53
CA ALA A 103 9.50 10.80 19.89
C ALA A 103 9.56 9.52 20.73
N LEU A 104 9.25 8.38 20.13
CA LEU A 104 9.30 7.06 20.80
C LEU A 104 10.74 6.61 21.06
N LYS A 105 11.64 6.81 20.09
CA LYS A 105 13.07 6.54 20.24
C LYS A 105 13.69 7.33 21.38
N VAL A 106 13.39 8.63 21.49
CA VAL A 106 13.85 9.47 22.62
C VAL A 106 13.33 8.96 23.96
N ALA A 107 12.14 8.35 23.99
CA ALA A 107 11.56 7.72 25.18
C ALA A 107 12.12 6.30 25.47
N GLY A 108 13.09 5.83 24.68
CA GLY A 108 13.74 4.53 24.85
C GLY A 108 12.94 3.35 24.30
N ILE A 109 11.98 3.58 23.42
CA ILE A 109 11.24 2.54 22.69
C ILE A 109 11.97 2.28 21.37
N PRO A 110 12.46 1.05 21.12
CA PRO A 110 13.10 0.69 19.85
C PRO A 110 12.18 0.97 18.65
N THR A 111 12.72 1.59 17.60
CA THR A 111 11.95 2.02 16.44
C THR A 111 12.49 1.44 15.13
N VAL A 112 11.58 0.91 14.33
CA VAL A 112 11.85 0.34 13.01
C VAL A 112 10.99 1.05 11.99
N HIS A 113 11.59 1.44 10.86
CA HIS A 113 10.85 1.94 9.70
C HIS A 113 10.89 0.92 8.58
N TYR A 114 9.74 0.51 8.09
CA TYR A 114 9.60 -0.43 6.98
C TYR A 114 9.17 0.30 5.72
N VAL A 115 9.90 0.11 4.66
CA VAL A 115 9.87 0.81 3.36
C VAL A 115 10.59 2.16 3.39
N SER A 116 11.78 2.17 2.81
CA SER A 116 12.59 3.37 2.64
C SER A 116 11.84 4.45 1.85
N PRO A 117 11.76 5.69 2.35
CA PRO A 117 11.40 6.80 1.49
C PRO A 117 12.37 6.89 0.30
N SER A 118 11.88 7.30 -0.87
CA SER A 118 12.69 7.36 -2.10
C SER A 118 13.77 8.46 -2.06
N ILE A 119 14.60 8.48 -1.00
CA ILE A 119 15.68 9.45 -0.80
C ILE A 119 16.79 9.33 -1.85
N TRP A 120 16.90 8.18 -2.49
CA TRP A 120 17.81 7.90 -3.58
C TRP A 120 17.39 8.55 -4.91
N ALA A 121 16.10 8.86 -5.07
CA ALA A 121 15.57 9.53 -6.25
C ALA A 121 15.50 11.06 -6.08
N TRP A 122 15.13 11.52 -4.89
CA TRP A 122 14.94 12.93 -4.55
C TRP A 122 14.88 13.11 -3.02
N ARG A 123 15.05 14.34 -2.51
CA ARG A 123 15.02 14.66 -1.06
C ARG A 123 16.03 13.85 -0.21
N GLY A 124 17.24 13.68 -0.71
CA GLY A 124 18.33 13.03 0.03
C GLY A 124 18.60 13.63 1.42
N GLU A 125 18.28 14.92 1.61
CA GLU A 125 18.38 15.61 2.90
C GLU A 125 17.55 14.97 4.03
N ARG A 126 16.51 14.20 3.68
CA ARG A 126 15.70 13.45 4.66
C ARG A 126 16.50 12.42 5.46
N ILE A 127 17.64 11.96 4.97
CA ILE A 127 18.49 10.99 5.65
C ILE A 127 18.86 11.46 7.07
N LYS A 128 19.08 12.76 7.27
CA LYS A 128 19.36 13.33 8.59
C LYS A 128 18.20 13.18 9.57
N LYS A 129 16.96 13.37 9.07
CA LYS A 129 15.75 13.18 9.87
C LYS A 129 15.57 11.71 10.21
N ILE A 130 15.78 10.82 9.24
CA ILE A 130 15.67 9.36 9.42
C ILE A 130 16.65 8.89 10.50
N LYS A 131 17.91 9.31 10.46
CA LYS A 131 18.96 8.97 11.45
C LYS A 131 18.52 9.27 12.88
N GLY A 132 17.85 10.41 13.11
CA GLY A 132 17.34 10.81 14.41
C GLY A 132 16.05 10.11 14.84
N SER A 133 15.39 9.39 13.93
CA SER A 133 14.04 8.86 14.14
C SER A 133 13.98 7.35 14.36
N ILE A 134 14.88 6.58 13.77
CA ILE A 134 14.80 5.12 13.77
C ILE A 134 16.08 4.46 14.31
N ASP A 135 15.95 3.23 14.76
CA ASP A 135 17.07 2.37 15.12
C ASP A 135 17.43 1.43 13.96
N GLN A 136 16.43 1.02 13.17
CA GLN A 136 16.62 0.16 12.00
C GLN A 136 15.68 0.52 10.87
N MET A 137 16.20 0.45 9.64
CA MET A 137 15.45 0.52 8.39
C MET A 137 15.31 -0.86 7.77
N LEU A 138 14.08 -1.27 7.41
CA LEU A 138 13.83 -2.43 6.56
C LEU A 138 13.56 -1.93 5.15
N THR A 139 14.44 -2.28 4.22
CA THR A 139 14.40 -1.82 2.83
C THR A 139 13.85 -2.88 1.89
N ILE A 140 13.17 -2.44 0.82
CA ILE A 140 12.56 -3.34 -0.17
C ILE A 140 13.37 -3.44 -1.47
N PHE A 141 14.40 -2.61 -1.64
CA PHE A 141 15.30 -2.68 -2.80
C PHE A 141 16.74 -2.99 -2.36
N PRO A 142 17.47 -3.82 -3.14
CA PRO A 142 18.78 -4.34 -2.75
C PRO A 142 19.87 -3.27 -2.67
N PHE A 143 19.72 -2.13 -3.35
CA PHE A 143 20.70 -1.03 -3.33
C PHE A 143 20.53 -0.05 -2.16
N GLU A 144 19.38 -0.08 -1.48
CA GLU A 144 19.04 0.91 -0.44
C GLU A 144 19.90 0.79 0.82
N PRO A 145 20.26 -0.41 1.35
CA PRO A 145 21.05 -0.50 2.58
C PRO A 145 22.35 0.29 2.54
N ALA A 146 23.06 0.24 1.41
CA ALA A 146 24.32 0.95 1.24
C ALA A 146 24.21 2.48 1.42
N ILE A 147 23.01 3.05 1.16
CA ILE A 147 22.76 4.49 1.36
C ILE A 147 22.69 4.82 2.86
N TYR A 148 22.02 3.96 3.63
CA TYR A 148 21.84 4.11 5.07
C TYR A 148 23.11 3.83 5.86
N GLU A 149 23.85 2.79 5.46
CA GLU A 149 25.13 2.39 6.08
C GLU A 149 26.18 3.50 6.00
N ARG A 150 26.26 4.23 4.89
CA ARG A 150 27.15 5.41 4.72
C ARG A 150 26.88 6.49 5.77
N GLU A 151 25.66 6.57 6.26
CA GLU A 151 25.25 7.53 7.28
C GLU A 151 25.22 6.92 8.68
N GLY A 152 25.66 5.67 8.85
CA GLY A 152 25.67 4.96 10.13
C GLY A 152 24.27 4.62 10.65
N ILE A 153 23.32 4.36 9.75
CA ILE A 153 21.98 3.91 10.06
C ILE A 153 21.91 2.41 9.75
N ALA A 154 21.52 1.60 10.74
CA ALA A 154 21.30 0.18 10.50
C ALA A 154 20.18 -0.03 9.47
N ALA A 155 20.46 -0.77 8.41
CA ALA A 155 19.50 -1.07 7.36
C ALA A 155 19.63 -2.52 6.91
N THR A 156 18.48 -3.16 6.70
CA THR A 156 18.44 -4.55 6.21
C THR A 156 17.54 -4.64 4.99
N TYR A 157 18.05 -5.20 3.94
CA TYR A 157 17.27 -5.56 2.75
C TYR A 157 16.42 -6.80 3.05
N VAL A 158 15.10 -6.62 3.03
CA VAL A 158 14.14 -7.70 3.31
C VAL A 158 13.41 -8.23 2.08
N GLY A 159 13.69 -7.69 0.89
CA GLY A 159 13.01 -8.07 -0.35
C GLY A 159 11.72 -7.30 -0.60
N HIS A 160 11.19 -7.45 -1.81
CA HIS A 160 9.96 -6.78 -2.20
C HIS A 160 8.78 -7.77 -2.06
N PRO A 161 7.81 -7.49 -1.15
CA PRO A 161 6.76 -8.47 -0.83
C PRO A 161 5.93 -8.92 -2.03
N THR A 162 5.69 -8.01 -2.98
CA THR A 162 4.96 -8.34 -4.22
C THR A 162 5.75 -9.34 -5.08
N ALA A 163 7.09 -9.30 -5.05
CA ALA A 163 7.91 -10.21 -5.82
C ALA A 163 7.78 -11.66 -5.35
N ASP A 164 7.62 -11.88 -4.05
CA ASP A 164 7.39 -13.22 -3.49
C ASP A 164 5.99 -13.78 -3.85
N THR A 165 5.03 -12.90 -4.16
CA THR A 165 3.65 -13.32 -4.51
C THR A 165 3.43 -13.55 -5.99
N ILE A 166 4.25 -12.94 -6.85
CA ILE A 166 4.19 -13.13 -8.30
C ILE A 166 5.04 -14.36 -8.68
N PRO A 167 4.46 -15.40 -9.31
CA PRO A 167 5.25 -16.54 -9.76
C PRO A 167 6.29 -16.13 -10.81
N GLN A 168 7.51 -16.64 -10.70
CA GLN A 168 8.57 -16.38 -11.69
C GLN A 168 8.28 -16.99 -13.06
N ALA A 169 7.50 -18.08 -13.10
CA ALA A 169 7.02 -18.66 -14.35
C ALA A 169 5.98 -17.76 -15.02
N SER A 170 6.00 -17.72 -16.34
CA SER A 170 5.03 -16.94 -17.11
C SER A 170 3.59 -17.33 -16.77
N GLN A 171 2.77 -16.34 -16.44
CA GLN A 171 1.35 -16.51 -16.15
C GLN A 171 0.46 -16.18 -17.38
N ARG A 172 1.08 -15.94 -18.55
CA ARG A 172 0.39 -15.39 -19.72
C ARG A 172 -0.78 -16.25 -20.19
N ASP A 173 -0.58 -17.54 -20.35
CA ASP A 173 -1.63 -18.42 -20.89
C ASP A 173 -2.80 -18.56 -19.91
N ASN A 174 -2.52 -18.70 -18.62
CA ASN A 174 -3.53 -18.72 -17.58
C ASN A 174 -4.32 -17.42 -17.52
N ALA A 175 -3.66 -16.27 -17.62
CA ALA A 175 -4.30 -14.97 -17.63
C ALA A 175 -5.21 -14.80 -18.85
N ARG A 176 -4.78 -15.25 -20.03
CA ARG A 176 -5.58 -15.21 -21.27
C ARG A 176 -6.82 -16.09 -21.18
N ILE A 177 -6.67 -17.30 -20.61
CA ILE A 177 -7.82 -18.20 -20.38
C ILE A 177 -8.83 -17.53 -19.44
N GLN A 178 -8.39 -16.96 -18.32
CA GLN A 178 -9.27 -16.26 -17.37
C GLN A 178 -10.00 -15.08 -18.00
N LEU A 179 -9.34 -14.34 -18.88
CA LEU A 179 -9.92 -13.20 -19.59
C LEU A 179 -10.66 -13.60 -20.86
N ARG A 180 -10.74 -14.90 -21.20
CA ARG A 180 -11.36 -15.45 -22.41
C ARG A 180 -10.83 -14.82 -23.68
N ILE A 181 -9.50 -14.64 -23.74
CA ILE A 181 -8.81 -14.08 -24.90
C ILE A 181 -8.46 -15.21 -25.85
N PRO A 182 -8.90 -15.14 -27.12
CA PRO A 182 -8.57 -16.13 -28.14
C PRO A 182 -7.07 -16.23 -28.39
N PRO A 183 -6.57 -17.43 -28.76
CA PRO A 183 -5.17 -17.61 -29.16
C PRO A 183 -4.80 -16.69 -30.36
N GLY A 184 -3.59 -16.14 -30.31
CA GLY A 184 -3.07 -15.31 -31.42
C GLY A 184 -3.48 -13.84 -31.41
N GLU A 185 -4.44 -13.42 -30.56
CA GLU A 185 -4.77 -12.01 -30.43
C GLU A 185 -3.61 -11.18 -29.85
N LYS A 186 -3.42 -9.98 -30.40
CA LYS A 186 -2.47 -9.00 -29.85
C LYS A 186 -3.14 -8.21 -28.73
N ILE A 187 -2.61 -8.30 -27.54
CA ILE A 187 -3.15 -7.67 -26.35
C ILE A 187 -2.18 -6.60 -25.82
N ILE A 188 -2.71 -5.40 -25.67
CA ILE A 188 -1.98 -4.25 -25.14
C ILE A 188 -2.64 -3.82 -23.84
N ALA A 189 -1.90 -3.82 -22.74
CA ALA A 189 -2.41 -3.30 -21.48
C ALA A 189 -2.16 -1.77 -21.40
N LEU A 190 -3.17 -1.03 -20.96
CA LEU A 190 -3.09 0.42 -20.76
C LEU A 190 -3.35 0.72 -19.28
N LEU A 191 -2.34 1.16 -18.55
CA LEU A 191 -2.40 1.49 -17.13
C LEU A 191 -2.22 3.00 -16.92
N PRO A 192 -3.28 3.82 -17.08
CA PRO A 192 -3.19 5.28 -17.08
C PRO A 192 -2.95 5.88 -15.69
N GLY A 193 -2.97 5.07 -14.65
CA GLY A 193 -2.79 5.46 -13.26
C GLY A 193 -3.87 4.89 -12.34
N SER A 194 -3.63 5.00 -11.06
CA SER A 194 -4.56 4.55 -10.00
C SER A 194 -5.34 5.69 -9.34
N ARG A 195 -4.98 6.94 -9.63
CA ARG A 195 -5.54 8.16 -9.02
C ARG A 195 -6.24 9.02 -10.07
N GLN A 196 -7.30 9.69 -9.67
CA GLN A 196 -8.03 10.63 -10.53
C GLN A 196 -7.09 11.69 -11.15
N THR A 197 -6.17 12.25 -10.35
CA THR A 197 -5.20 13.24 -10.83
C THR A 197 -4.21 12.70 -11.86
N GLU A 198 -3.94 11.40 -11.86
CA GLU A 198 -3.12 10.74 -12.89
C GLU A 198 -3.94 10.59 -14.18
N LEU A 199 -5.21 10.18 -14.05
CA LEU A 199 -6.11 10.05 -15.21
C LEU A 199 -6.39 11.38 -15.91
N ASP A 200 -6.40 12.52 -15.19
CA ASP A 200 -6.54 13.85 -15.78
C ASP A 200 -5.48 14.10 -16.86
N TYR A 201 -4.28 13.58 -16.68
CA TYR A 201 -3.16 13.73 -17.62
C TYR A 201 -3.03 12.58 -18.62
N HIS A 202 -3.46 11.37 -18.25
CA HIS A 202 -3.11 10.16 -19.01
C HIS A 202 -4.29 9.53 -19.73
N ALA A 203 -5.55 9.71 -19.30
CA ALA A 203 -6.68 9.01 -19.90
C ALA A 203 -6.82 9.32 -21.41
N ALA A 204 -6.86 10.59 -21.77
CA ALA A 204 -6.94 11.02 -23.16
C ALA A 204 -5.72 10.57 -23.97
N LEU A 205 -4.51 10.77 -23.43
CA LEU A 205 -3.26 10.36 -24.07
C LEU A 205 -3.23 8.87 -24.41
N PHE A 206 -3.66 8.02 -23.47
CA PHE A 206 -3.64 6.56 -23.65
C PHE A 206 -4.72 6.09 -24.65
N ILE A 207 -5.87 6.75 -24.66
CA ILE A 207 -6.94 6.48 -25.65
C ILE A 207 -6.48 6.85 -27.06
N GLU A 208 -5.88 8.03 -27.24
CA GLU A 208 -5.33 8.46 -28.52
C GLU A 208 -4.17 7.57 -28.98
N THR A 209 -3.30 7.14 -28.06
CA THR A 209 -2.25 6.16 -28.35
C THR A 209 -2.85 4.84 -28.84
N ALA A 210 -3.95 4.38 -28.24
CA ALA A 210 -4.64 3.17 -28.71
C ALA A 210 -5.19 3.33 -30.14
N ARG A 211 -5.70 4.51 -30.49
CA ARG A 211 -6.18 4.81 -31.86
C ARG A 211 -5.03 4.74 -32.87
N VAL A 212 -3.91 5.39 -32.59
CA VAL A 212 -2.72 5.33 -33.46
C VAL A 212 -2.18 3.90 -33.60
N LEU A 213 -2.21 3.12 -32.54
CA LEU A 213 -1.79 1.71 -32.59
C LEU A 213 -2.68 0.86 -33.47
N LEU A 214 -4.00 1.11 -33.52
CA LEU A 214 -4.93 0.37 -34.37
C LEU A 214 -4.69 0.61 -35.86
N GLU A 215 -4.21 1.78 -36.27
CA GLU A 215 -3.83 2.04 -37.65
C GLU A 215 -2.75 1.05 -38.13
N ARG A 216 -1.82 0.71 -37.25
CA ARG A 216 -0.70 -0.21 -37.52
C ARG A 216 -0.99 -1.66 -37.17
N PHE A 217 -1.83 -1.90 -36.18
CA PHE A 217 -2.22 -3.21 -35.65
C PHE A 217 -3.73 -3.33 -35.53
N PRO A 218 -4.48 -3.45 -36.64
CA PRO A 218 -5.96 -3.37 -36.64
C PRO A 218 -6.64 -4.46 -35.78
N ALA A 219 -5.96 -5.60 -35.58
CA ALA A 219 -6.48 -6.70 -34.76
C ALA A 219 -6.04 -6.60 -33.27
N ALA A 220 -5.44 -5.50 -32.84
CA ALA A 220 -5.05 -5.33 -31.44
C ALA A 220 -6.26 -5.04 -30.55
N ARG A 221 -6.24 -5.56 -29.31
CA ARG A 221 -7.23 -5.27 -28.27
C ARG A 221 -6.55 -4.68 -27.06
N PHE A 222 -7.26 -3.86 -26.31
CA PHE A 222 -6.72 -3.13 -25.17
C PHE A 222 -7.39 -3.57 -23.88
N LEU A 223 -6.56 -3.83 -22.84
CA LEU A 223 -7.03 -4.09 -21.48
C LEU A 223 -6.70 -2.87 -20.61
N VAL A 224 -7.72 -2.31 -19.97
CA VAL A 224 -7.57 -1.13 -19.11
C VAL A 224 -8.00 -1.46 -17.68
N PRO A 225 -7.08 -1.85 -16.80
CA PRO A 225 -7.41 -2.08 -15.40
C PRO A 225 -7.55 -0.75 -14.66
N LEU A 226 -8.70 -0.51 -14.05
CA LEU A 226 -9.00 0.68 -13.26
C LEU A 226 -9.38 0.29 -11.84
N ALA A 227 -8.73 0.92 -10.85
CA ALA A 227 -8.77 0.48 -9.47
C ALA A 227 -10.07 0.84 -8.74
N THR A 228 -10.72 1.94 -9.12
CA THR A 228 -11.90 2.49 -8.44
C THR A 228 -13.01 2.86 -9.42
N ARG A 229 -14.22 3.04 -8.90
CA ARG A 229 -15.36 3.50 -9.69
C ARG A 229 -15.10 4.88 -10.30
N GLU A 230 -14.51 5.79 -9.53
CA GLU A 230 -14.23 7.16 -9.93
C GLU A 230 -13.23 7.21 -11.10
N THR A 231 -12.16 6.39 -11.05
CA THR A 231 -11.19 6.30 -12.14
C THR A 231 -11.81 5.69 -13.39
N ARG A 232 -12.75 4.75 -13.24
CA ARG A 232 -13.51 4.18 -14.36
C ARG A 232 -14.41 5.23 -15.01
N GLU A 233 -15.22 5.93 -14.23
CA GLU A 233 -16.12 6.98 -14.72
C GLU A 233 -15.34 8.09 -15.45
N GLN A 234 -14.17 8.45 -14.92
CA GLN A 234 -13.28 9.44 -15.54
C GLN A 234 -12.72 8.96 -16.89
N PHE A 235 -12.27 7.69 -16.95
CA PHE A 235 -11.77 7.10 -18.20
C PHE A 235 -12.88 6.96 -19.25
N ASP A 236 -14.06 6.50 -18.86
CA ASP A 236 -15.23 6.40 -19.75
C ASP A 236 -15.65 7.79 -20.26
N THR A 237 -15.62 8.82 -19.41
CA THR A 237 -15.86 10.22 -19.80
C THR A 237 -14.84 10.68 -20.87
N ALA A 238 -13.56 10.35 -20.69
CA ALA A 238 -12.51 10.66 -21.67
C ALA A 238 -12.76 9.94 -23.00
N ARG A 239 -13.16 8.66 -22.99
CA ARG A 239 -13.55 7.90 -24.19
C ARG A 239 -14.71 8.56 -24.94
N TYR A 240 -15.73 8.97 -24.20
CA TYR A 240 -16.87 9.66 -24.79
C TYR A 240 -16.48 10.98 -25.44
N ARG A 241 -15.70 11.82 -24.77
CA ARG A 241 -15.24 13.13 -25.29
C ARG A 241 -14.38 13.00 -26.55
N LEU A 242 -13.64 11.89 -26.67
CA LEU A 242 -12.77 11.62 -27.82
C LEU A 242 -13.47 10.82 -28.93
N ASN A 243 -14.78 10.55 -28.83
CA ASN A 243 -15.51 9.67 -29.73
C ASN A 243 -14.77 8.35 -29.99
N ALA A 244 -14.37 7.68 -28.88
CA ALA A 244 -13.52 6.48 -28.88
C ALA A 244 -14.26 5.24 -28.31
N GLN A 245 -15.60 5.21 -28.42
CA GLN A 245 -16.42 4.10 -27.92
C GLN A 245 -16.28 2.83 -28.77
N ASP A 246 -15.93 3.00 -30.05
CA ASP A 246 -15.68 1.95 -31.05
C ASP A 246 -14.34 1.24 -30.88
N LEU A 247 -13.41 1.83 -30.12
CA LEU A 247 -12.11 1.20 -29.86
C LEU A 247 -12.29 -0.12 -29.08
N PRO A 248 -11.57 -1.20 -29.47
CA PRO A 248 -11.62 -2.51 -28.82
C PRO A 248 -10.96 -2.50 -27.43
N ILE A 249 -11.52 -1.70 -26.52
CA ILE A 249 -11.05 -1.51 -25.15
C ILE A 249 -11.94 -2.29 -24.19
N GLN A 250 -11.36 -3.21 -23.46
CA GLN A 250 -11.97 -3.93 -22.34
C GLN A 250 -11.51 -3.32 -21.02
N ILE A 251 -12.43 -2.71 -20.27
CA ILE A 251 -12.15 -2.19 -18.93
C ILE A 251 -12.27 -3.32 -17.92
N LEU A 252 -11.28 -3.45 -17.04
CA LEU A 252 -11.24 -4.38 -15.93
C LEU A 252 -11.35 -3.59 -14.62
N PHE A 253 -12.16 -4.06 -13.68
CA PHE A 253 -12.24 -3.45 -12.37
C PHE A 253 -11.15 -4.02 -11.45
N GLY A 254 -10.07 -3.28 -11.25
CA GLY A 254 -8.84 -3.79 -10.67
C GLY A 254 -8.10 -4.73 -11.65
N HIS A 255 -7.57 -5.83 -11.14
CA HIS A 255 -6.92 -6.89 -11.92
C HIS A 255 -5.75 -6.43 -12.81
N ALA A 256 -4.96 -5.44 -12.36
CA ALA A 256 -3.81 -4.93 -13.10
C ALA A 256 -2.79 -6.05 -13.44
N ASN A 257 -2.50 -6.92 -12.47
CA ASN A 257 -1.58 -8.04 -12.68
C ASN A 257 -2.09 -9.03 -13.73
N LEU A 258 -3.40 -9.28 -13.77
CA LEU A 258 -4.01 -10.15 -14.78
C LEU A 258 -3.92 -9.53 -16.18
N ALA A 259 -4.17 -8.21 -16.30
CA ALA A 259 -4.03 -7.48 -17.56
C ALA A 259 -2.59 -7.50 -18.06
N LEU A 260 -1.62 -7.21 -17.17
CA LEU A 260 -0.19 -7.23 -17.49
C LEU A 260 0.31 -8.62 -17.88
N ALA A 261 -0.12 -9.66 -17.15
CA ALA A 261 0.24 -11.04 -17.47
C ALA A 261 -0.28 -11.49 -18.84
N ALA A 262 -1.52 -11.09 -19.21
CA ALA A 262 -2.13 -11.46 -20.48
C ALA A 262 -1.57 -10.69 -21.67
N ALA A 263 -0.97 -9.50 -21.46
CA ALA A 263 -0.56 -8.58 -22.50
C ALA A 263 0.72 -9.01 -23.21
N ASP A 264 0.84 -8.61 -24.48
CA ASP A 264 2.07 -8.70 -25.27
C ASP A 264 3.01 -7.55 -24.92
N VAL A 265 2.45 -6.36 -24.73
CA VAL A 265 3.13 -5.12 -24.30
C VAL A 265 2.18 -4.29 -23.43
N ALA A 266 2.73 -3.35 -22.66
CA ALA A 266 1.94 -2.45 -21.84
C ALA A 266 2.39 -0.98 -21.99
N LEU A 267 1.44 -0.06 -21.90
CA LEU A 267 1.66 1.36 -21.65
C LEU A 267 1.33 1.65 -20.18
N VAL A 268 2.29 2.12 -19.43
CA VAL A 268 2.17 2.24 -17.97
C VAL A 268 2.51 3.64 -17.52
N ALA A 269 1.62 4.28 -16.78
CA ALA A 269 1.97 5.50 -16.04
C ALA A 269 3.04 5.19 -14.98
N SER A 270 4.02 6.10 -14.84
CA SER A 270 5.13 5.89 -13.90
C SER A 270 4.64 5.68 -12.47
N GLY A 271 5.16 4.64 -11.79
CA GLY A 271 4.80 4.24 -10.44
C GLY A 271 5.15 2.78 -10.19
N THR A 272 4.58 2.20 -9.12
CA THR A 272 4.78 0.79 -8.75
C THR A 272 4.35 -0.20 -9.83
N ALA A 273 3.35 0.16 -10.65
CA ALA A 273 2.87 -0.67 -11.76
C ALA A 273 3.96 -0.97 -12.80
N THR A 274 4.98 -0.11 -12.94
CA THR A 274 6.12 -0.38 -13.83
C THR A 274 6.97 -1.56 -13.35
N LEU A 275 7.12 -1.69 -12.02
CA LEU A 275 7.80 -2.84 -11.43
C LEU A 275 6.95 -4.12 -11.52
N GLU A 276 5.65 -4.01 -11.30
CA GLU A 276 4.71 -5.14 -11.48
C GLU A 276 4.74 -5.65 -12.92
N ALA A 277 4.76 -4.75 -13.91
CA ALA A 277 4.90 -5.11 -15.32
C ALA A 277 6.23 -5.86 -15.60
N ALA A 278 7.33 -5.41 -14.99
CA ALA A 278 8.61 -6.10 -15.10
C ALA A 278 8.59 -7.48 -14.45
N MET A 279 8.08 -7.60 -13.22
CA MET A 279 7.98 -8.88 -12.52
C MET A 279 7.08 -9.89 -13.23
N LEU A 280 6.06 -9.43 -13.94
CA LEU A 280 5.19 -10.26 -14.78
C LEU A 280 5.78 -10.54 -16.17
N GLY A 281 6.99 -10.05 -16.45
CA GLY A 281 7.66 -10.24 -17.72
C GLY A 281 6.99 -9.52 -18.90
N CYS A 282 6.21 -8.47 -18.66
CA CYS A 282 5.52 -7.71 -19.69
C CYS A 282 6.42 -6.57 -20.21
N PRO A 283 6.88 -6.61 -21.49
CA PRO A 283 7.54 -5.48 -22.11
C PRO A 283 6.64 -4.26 -22.07
N HIS A 284 7.17 -3.10 -21.71
CA HIS A 284 6.33 -1.91 -21.54
C HIS A 284 7.05 -0.63 -21.91
N VAL A 285 6.25 0.42 -22.06
CA VAL A 285 6.66 1.80 -22.21
C VAL A 285 6.12 2.57 -21.02
N ILE A 286 6.95 3.40 -20.44
CA ILE A 286 6.58 4.26 -19.31
C ILE A 286 6.20 5.63 -19.87
N ALA A 287 5.02 6.11 -19.53
CA ALA A 287 4.58 7.46 -19.82
C ALA A 287 4.29 8.22 -18.53
N TYR A 288 4.64 9.49 -18.47
CA TYR A 288 4.21 10.32 -17.36
C TYR A 288 4.07 11.79 -17.75
N ARG A 289 2.92 12.34 -17.43
CA ARG A 289 2.61 13.77 -17.53
C ARG A 289 2.16 14.30 -16.18
N MET A 290 2.57 15.49 -15.86
CA MET A 290 2.16 16.25 -14.68
C MET A 290 2.14 17.74 -15.00
N SER A 291 1.72 18.58 -14.06
CA SER A 291 1.75 20.02 -14.28
C SER A 291 3.18 20.49 -14.61
N PRO A 292 3.36 21.42 -15.57
CA PRO A 292 4.69 21.91 -15.97
C PRO A 292 5.51 22.47 -14.80
N THR A 293 4.85 23.13 -13.85
CA THR A 293 5.50 23.68 -12.65
C THR A 293 6.05 22.57 -11.76
N THR A 294 5.24 21.55 -11.48
CA THR A 294 5.68 20.40 -10.68
C THR A 294 6.84 19.67 -11.35
N TYR A 295 6.75 19.43 -12.65
CA TYR A 295 7.82 18.78 -13.43
C TYR A 295 9.14 19.54 -13.35
N ARG A 296 9.15 20.88 -13.55
CA ARG A 296 10.35 21.70 -13.45
C ARG A 296 11.01 21.60 -12.06
N ILE A 297 10.19 21.58 -11.00
CA ILE A 297 10.69 21.43 -9.63
C ILE A 297 11.28 20.03 -9.43
N MET A 298 10.59 19.00 -9.88
CA MET A 298 11.04 17.60 -9.71
C MET A 298 12.29 17.33 -10.53
N LYS A 299 12.35 17.80 -11.79
CA LYS A 299 13.53 17.65 -12.65
C LYS A 299 14.80 18.25 -12.04
N LYS A 300 14.68 19.40 -11.33
CA LYS A 300 15.80 20.02 -10.62
C LYS A 300 16.24 19.25 -9.38
N LYS A 301 15.35 18.48 -8.78
CA LYS A 301 15.60 17.74 -7.53
C LYS A 301 15.92 16.26 -7.74
N ALA A 302 15.71 15.74 -8.94
CA ALA A 302 15.99 14.35 -9.27
C ALA A 302 17.50 14.10 -9.33
N TYR A 303 17.94 12.98 -8.73
CA TYR A 303 19.35 12.55 -8.74
C TYR A 303 19.63 11.51 -9.82
N LEU A 304 18.59 10.84 -10.30
CA LEU A 304 18.68 9.78 -11.29
C LEU A 304 18.12 10.25 -12.63
N PRO A 305 18.67 9.77 -13.75
CA PRO A 305 18.11 10.05 -15.07
C PRO A 305 16.82 9.27 -15.35
N TYR A 306 16.49 8.28 -14.52
CA TYR A 306 15.34 7.39 -14.66
C TYR A 306 14.21 7.76 -13.71
N VAL A 307 12.97 7.48 -14.12
CA VAL A 307 11.77 7.60 -13.28
C VAL A 307 11.07 6.27 -13.02
N GLY A 308 11.30 5.28 -13.88
CA GLY A 308 10.71 3.94 -13.77
C GLY A 308 11.57 3.00 -12.94
N LEU A 309 10.92 2.26 -12.04
CA LEU A 309 11.61 1.31 -11.15
C LEU A 309 12.45 0.25 -11.90
N PRO A 310 12.03 -0.31 -13.05
CA PRO A 310 12.85 -1.26 -13.78
C PRO A 310 14.20 -0.68 -14.23
N ASN A 311 14.21 0.57 -14.73
CA ASN A 311 15.43 1.25 -15.16
C ASN A 311 16.32 1.60 -13.96
N ILE A 312 15.70 2.05 -12.85
CA ILE A 312 16.41 2.37 -11.59
C ILE A 312 17.10 1.10 -11.04
N LEU A 313 16.37 -0.02 -10.98
CA LEU A 313 16.92 -1.28 -10.46
C LEU A 313 18.01 -1.86 -11.36
N ALA A 314 17.89 -1.65 -12.66
CA ALA A 314 18.89 -2.10 -13.62
C ALA A 314 20.12 -1.18 -13.70
N GLY A 315 19.98 0.09 -13.30
CA GLY A 315 21.01 1.13 -13.48
C GLY A 315 21.21 1.51 -14.94
N GLU A 316 20.28 1.16 -15.84
CA GLU A 316 20.32 1.43 -17.27
C GLU A 316 18.92 1.59 -17.89
N TRP A 317 18.86 2.09 -19.11
CA TRP A 317 17.61 2.19 -19.87
C TRP A 317 17.17 0.82 -20.39
N LEU A 318 16.37 0.09 -19.63
CA LEU A 318 15.76 -1.18 -20.06
C LEU A 318 14.49 -0.95 -20.88
N VAL A 319 13.68 0.02 -20.47
CA VAL A 319 12.41 0.35 -21.10
C VAL A 319 12.37 1.84 -21.45
N PRO A 320 11.68 2.24 -22.54
CA PRO A 320 11.50 3.64 -22.87
C PRO A 320 10.70 4.37 -21.80
N GLU A 321 11.13 5.57 -21.46
CA GLU A 321 10.41 6.52 -20.61
C GLU A 321 10.12 7.79 -21.44
N LEU A 322 8.87 8.05 -21.70
CA LEU A 322 8.40 9.20 -22.44
C LEU A 322 7.68 10.14 -21.46
N LEU A 323 8.29 11.30 -21.23
CA LEU A 323 7.84 12.22 -20.18
C LEU A 323 7.38 13.55 -20.79
N GLN A 324 6.32 14.13 -20.23
CA GLN A 324 5.80 15.44 -20.61
C GLN A 324 5.56 15.55 -22.12
N ASP A 325 6.34 16.43 -22.79
CA ASP A 325 6.17 16.74 -24.20
C ASP A 325 6.60 15.58 -25.12
N ASP A 326 7.49 14.68 -24.65
CA ASP A 326 7.89 13.48 -25.39
C ASP A 326 6.79 12.40 -25.37
N ALA A 327 5.88 12.45 -24.40
CA ALA A 327 4.78 11.50 -24.25
C ALA A 327 3.61 11.85 -25.23
N THR A 328 3.86 11.82 -26.53
CA THR A 328 2.79 12.01 -27.54
C THR A 328 2.18 10.66 -27.94
N PRO A 329 0.93 10.61 -28.46
CA PRO A 329 0.32 9.38 -28.95
C PRO A 329 1.19 8.65 -29.97
N GLU A 330 1.82 9.38 -30.88
CA GLU A 330 2.68 8.85 -31.95
C GLU A 330 3.95 8.22 -31.38
N ASN A 331 4.64 8.93 -30.49
CA ASN A 331 5.88 8.44 -29.86
C ASN A 331 5.60 7.21 -29.01
N LEU A 332 4.51 7.22 -28.22
CA LEU A 332 4.09 6.10 -27.41
C LEU A 332 3.71 4.89 -28.25
N ALA A 333 2.93 5.10 -29.32
CA ALA A 333 2.54 4.04 -30.26
C ALA A 333 3.75 3.47 -31.00
N GLN A 334 4.72 4.30 -31.39
CA GLN A 334 5.95 3.86 -32.02
C GLN A 334 6.77 2.98 -31.05
N ALA A 335 6.95 3.41 -29.80
CA ALA A 335 7.71 2.68 -28.81
C ALA A 335 7.06 1.32 -28.46
N LEU A 336 5.74 1.27 -28.30
CA LEU A 336 4.96 0.04 -28.10
C LEU A 336 5.05 -0.88 -29.31
N GLY A 337 4.90 -0.31 -30.52
CA GLY A 337 5.01 -1.04 -31.79
C GLY A 337 6.36 -1.71 -31.97
N ASN A 338 7.45 -1.09 -31.51
CA ASN A 338 8.79 -1.68 -31.54
C ASN A 338 8.86 -2.99 -30.74
N TRP A 339 8.26 -3.05 -29.55
CA TRP A 339 8.19 -4.29 -28.76
C TRP A 339 7.32 -5.37 -29.41
N LEU A 340 6.26 -4.99 -30.14
CA LEU A 340 5.38 -5.95 -30.83
C LEU A 340 6.05 -6.56 -32.06
N ILE A 341 6.93 -5.81 -32.73
CA ILE A 341 7.61 -6.23 -33.98
C ILE A 341 8.90 -6.98 -33.66
N HIS A 342 9.73 -6.44 -32.78
CA HIS A 342 11.06 -6.98 -32.46
C HIS A 342 11.00 -8.02 -31.33
N ARG A 343 10.48 -9.22 -31.65
CA ARG A 343 10.27 -10.31 -30.67
C ARG A 343 11.53 -10.71 -29.92
N ASP A 344 12.70 -10.70 -30.58
CA ASP A 344 13.97 -11.03 -29.95
C ASP A 344 14.38 -9.99 -28.90
N ALA A 345 14.17 -8.71 -29.19
CA ALA A 345 14.42 -7.66 -28.21
C ALA A 345 13.48 -7.78 -27.00
N ALA A 346 12.20 -8.04 -27.24
CA ALA A 346 11.23 -8.29 -26.17
C ALA A 346 11.58 -9.54 -25.36
N SER A 347 12.10 -10.59 -25.98
CA SER A 347 12.57 -11.80 -25.27
C SER A 347 13.78 -11.52 -24.38
N ARG A 348 14.78 -10.80 -24.89
CA ARG A 348 15.93 -10.36 -24.07
C ARG A 348 15.50 -9.50 -22.91
N LEU A 349 14.53 -8.58 -23.12
CA LEU A 349 13.99 -7.76 -22.04
C LEU A 349 13.33 -8.62 -20.95
N ARG A 350 12.53 -9.63 -21.33
CA ARG A 350 11.91 -10.56 -20.36
C ARG A 350 12.96 -11.30 -19.53
N GLN A 351 14.07 -11.71 -20.12
CA GLN A 351 15.18 -12.33 -19.36
C GLN A 351 15.80 -11.36 -18.34
N ARG A 352 15.94 -10.07 -18.71
CA ARG A 352 16.41 -9.03 -17.79
C ARG A 352 15.41 -8.79 -16.65
N PHE A 353 14.13 -8.76 -16.95
CA PHE A 353 13.06 -8.68 -15.95
C PHE A 353 13.06 -9.87 -15.00
N GLY A 354 13.30 -11.09 -15.51
CA GLY A 354 13.48 -12.27 -14.66
C GLY A 354 14.61 -12.13 -13.64
N LYS A 355 15.73 -11.50 -14.03
CA LYS A 355 16.84 -11.22 -13.10
C LYS A 355 16.44 -10.19 -12.03
N ILE A 356 15.72 -9.13 -12.41
CA ILE A 356 15.19 -8.16 -11.46
C ILE A 356 14.22 -8.84 -10.48
N HIS A 357 13.27 -9.64 -11.00
CA HIS A 357 12.33 -10.37 -10.17
C HIS A 357 13.04 -11.28 -9.17
N ALA A 358 14.00 -12.10 -9.62
CA ALA A 358 14.77 -13.00 -8.77
C ALA A 358 15.57 -12.25 -7.68
N SER A 359 16.04 -11.03 -7.96
CA SER A 359 16.74 -10.22 -6.96
C SER A 359 15.81 -9.61 -5.90
N LEU A 360 14.50 -9.54 -6.17
CA LEU A 360 13.47 -8.99 -5.28
C LEU A 360 12.71 -10.08 -4.51
N ALA A 361 12.57 -11.27 -5.07
CA ALA A 361 11.90 -12.43 -4.49
C ALA A 361 12.89 -13.22 -3.63
N VAL A 362 13.06 -12.86 -2.37
CA VAL A 362 14.09 -13.38 -1.47
C VAL A 362 13.53 -13.90 -0.14
N ASP A 363 12.28 -14.35 -0.10
CA ASP A 363 11.54 -14.71 1.11
C ASP A 363 11.50 -13.53 2.11
N ASN A 364 10.72 -12.51 1.75
CA ASN A 364 10.52 -11.31 2.56
C ASN A 364 10.13 -11.65 4.01
N ALA A 365 9.28 -12.67 4.21
CA ALA A 365 8.84 -13.07 5.53
C ALA A 365 10.00 -13.59 6.40
N ALA A 366 10.86 -14.46 5.86
CA ALA A 366 12.03 -14.97 6.59
C ALA A 366 13.01 -13.82 6.89
N ARG A 367 13.29 -12.95 5.92
CA ARG A 367 14.21 -11.82 6.12
C ARG A 367 13.72 -10.80 7.13
N ILE A 368 12.42 -10.53 7.20
CA ILE A 368 11.83 -9.69 8.25
C ILE A 368 12.04 -10.31 9.62
N ARG A 369 11.78 -11.63 9.79
CA ARG A 369 12.03 -12.33 11.07
C ARG A 369 13.49 -12.23 11.48
N ASP A 370 14.40 -12.52 10.54
CA ASP A 370 15.84 -12.49 10.81
C ASP A 370 16.33 -11.08 11.20
N ALA A 371 15.85 -10.05 10.49
CA ALA A 371 16.21 -8.67 10.76
C ALA A 371 15.72 -8.17 12.14
N LEU A 372 14.54 -8.61 12.56
CA LEU A 372 13.92 -8.15 13.83
C LEU A 372 14.25 -9.05 15.02
N ARG A 373 14.70 -10.27 14.80
CA ARG A 373 15.04 -11.23 15.87
C ARG A 373 16.04 -10.68 16.89
N PRO A 374 17.13 -9.97 16.53
CA PRO A 374 18.07 -9.40 17.51
C PRO A 374 17.42 -8.37 18.44
N MET A 375 16.41 -7.65 17.94
CA MET A 375 15.70 -6.64 18.72
C MET A 375 14.60 -7.26 19.61
N LEU A 376 13.96 -8.35 19.16
CA LEU A 376 12.86 -9.01 19.86
C LEU A 376 13.34 -9.96 20.98
N LYS A 377 14.41 -10.73 20.76
CA LYS A 377 14.92 -11.70 21.75
C LYS A 377 15.25 -11.13 23.12
N PRO A 378 15.94 -9.99 23.26
CA PRO A 378 16.20 -9.38 24.56
C PRO A 378 14.93 -8.97 25.29
N LEU A 379 13.92 -8.49 24.55
CA LEU A 379 12.66 -8.01 25.09
C LEU A 379 11.77 -9.14 25.62
N LEU A 380 11.87 -10.33 25.02
CA LEU A 380 11.15 -11.54 25.45
C LEU A 380 11.75 -12.16 26.73
N ARG A 381 13.02 -11.87 27.06
CA ARG A 381 13.69 -12.38 28.24
C ARG A 381 13.52 -11.51 29.48
N LEU A 382 13.01 -10.29 29.33
CA LEU A 382 12.72 -9.41 30.45
C LEU A 382 11.49 -9.96 31.18
N PRO A 383 11.55 -10.22 32.52
CA PRO A 383 10.36 -10.57 33.27
C PRO A 383 9.34 -9.43 33.12
N LEU A 384 8.08 -9.79 32.89
CA LEU A 384 6.98 -8.83 32.88
C LEU A 384 7.02 -8.13 34.26
N THR A 385 7.39 -6.87 34.29
CA THR A 385 7.32 -6.06 35.52
C THR A 385 5.85 -6.06 35.93
N PRO A 386 5.47 -6.53 37.11
CA PRO A 386 4.09 -6.47 37.58
C PRO A 386 3.66 -5.00 37.48
N GLN A 387 2.54 -4.72 36.85
CA GLN A 387 1.91 -3.42 36.94
C GLN A 387 1.74 -3.14 38.43
N GLN A 388 2.41 -2.12 38.94
CA GLN A 388 2.14 -1.63 40.28
C GLN A 388 0.69 -1.18 40.31
N GLU A 389 -0.17 -1.97 40.93
CA GLU A 389 -1.52 -1.52 41.28
C GLU A 389 -1.35 -0.23 42.09
N PRO A 390 -2.11 0.83 41.79
CA PRO A 390 -2.09 1.99 42.63
C PRO A 390 -2.46 1.57 44.06
N PRO A 391 -1.79 2.10 45.10
CA PRO A 391 -2.07 1.72 46.48
C PRO A 391 -3.56 1.96 46.75
N LEU A 392 -4.24 0.90 47.22
CA LEU A 392 -5.58 0.98 47.77
C LEU A 392 -5.59 2.05 48.86
N GLN A 393 -6.24 3.16 48.61
CA GLN A 393 -6.53 4.15 49.64
C GLN A 393 -7.40 3.45 50.69
N SER A 394 -6.84 3.22 51.86
CA SER A 394 -7.57 2.77 53.03
C SER A 394 -8.51 3.88 53.49
N ASP A 395 -9.77 3.78 53.10
CA ASP A 395 -10.84 4.58 53.70
C ASP A 395 -10.98 4.17 55.19
N ALA A 396 -10.38 4.96 56.04
CA ALA A 396 -10.64 4.93 57.48
C ALA A 396 -12.07 5.45 57.72
N ARG A 397 -13.05 4.57 57.76
CA ARG A 397 -14.40 4.89 58.22
C ARG A 397 -14.46 4.76 59.73
N THR A 398 -14.60 5.88 60.38
CA THR A 398 -14.98 6.00 61.79
C THR A 398 -16.35 5.35 62.03
N PRO A 399 -16.57 4.55 63.07
CA PRO A 399 -17.86 3.94 63.36
C PRO A 399 -18.83 4.94 63.94
N ILE A 400 -19.98 5.15 63.26
CA ILE A 400 -21.11 5.88 63.81
C ILE A 400 -22.00 4.90 64.54
N ALA A 401 -22.26 5.18 65.83
CA ALA A 401 -23.14 4.43 66.73
C ALA A 401 -24.61 4.44 66.24
N ILE A 402 -25.21 3.26 66.18
CA ILE A 402 -26.63 3.09 65.87
C ILE A 402 -27.41 3.00 67.17
N SER A 403 -28.29 3.95 67.37
CA SER A 403 -29.38 3.80 68.36
C SER A 403 -30.60 3.20 67.68
N ALA A 404 -31.15 2.14 68.28
CA ALA A 404 -32.33 1.44 67.87
C ALA A 404 -33.58 2.21 68.17
N SER A 405 -34.53 2.25 67.23
CA SER A 405 -35.96 2.46 67.54
C SER A 405 -36.81 1.66 66.56
N SER A 406 -37.72 0.94 67.18
CA SER A 406 -38.66 -0.04 66.67
C SER A 406 -39.86 0.56 65.93
N ALA A 407 -40.46 -0.26 65.14
CA ALA A 407 -41.90 -0.44 64.89
C ALA A 407 -42.37 -0.24 63.42
N GLY A 408 -43.07 -1.20 62.93
CA GLY A 408 -44.27 -1.05 62.16
C GLY A 408 -44.40 -1.92 60.89
N LEU A 409 -45.03 -3.02 61.10
CA LEU A 409 -45.74 -3.89 60.12
C LEU A 409 -46.44 -3.17 58.96
N ALA A 410 -46.42 -3.73 57.76
CA ALA A 410 -47.66 -4.22 57.09
C ALA A 410 -47.34 -4.85 55.74
N GLN A 411 -48.03 -5.96 55.56
CA GLN A 411 -48.15 -6.87 54.41
C GLN A 411 -48.83 -6.18 53.20
N SER A 412 -48.54 -6.61 52.00
CA SER A 412 -49.48 -7.38 51.13
C SER A 412 -49.00 -7.40 49.68
N SER A 413 -48.82 -8.61 49.20
CA SER A 413 -49.55 -9.33 48.15
C SER A 413 -49.28 -8.92 46.69
N ASN A 414 -48.70 -9.90 46.06
CA ASN A 414 -48.77 -10.34 44.64
C ASN A 414 -50.27 -10.57 44.23
N PRO A 415 -50.69 -10.88 43.00
CA PRO A 415 -50.00 -11.37 41.81
C PRO A 415 -50.64 -11.01 40.43
N ASN A 416 -50.19 -11.73 39.42
CA ASN A 416 -50.78 -12.09 38.09
C ASN A 416 -50.31 -11.23 36.92
N ALA A 417 -49.65 -11.78 35.94
CA ALA A 417 -49.86 -12.97 35.06
C ALA A 417 -50.48 -12.59 33.70
N ILE A 418 -49.82 -13.16 32.65
CA ILE A 418 -50.38 -13.56 31.33
C ILE A 418 -50.57 -12.39 30.33
N SER A 419 -50.10 -12.41 29.08
CA SER A 419 -50.22 -13.43 28.06
C SER A 419 -49.45 -13.07 26.77
N ALA A 420 -49.07 -14.12 26.12
CA ALA A 420 -48.57 -14.20 24.76
C ALA A 420 -49.62 -13.78 23.70
N THR A 421 -49.18 -13.32 22.55
CA THR A 421 -49.79 -13.78 21.28
C THR A 421 -48.84 -13.57 20.09
N SER A 422 -48.57 -14.63 19.42
CA SER A 422 -48.03 -14.84 18.08
C SER A 422 -49.06 -14.47 16.99
N GLN A 423 -48.57 -14.07 15.81
CA GLN A 423 -49.14 -14.39 14.49
C GLN A 423 -48.24 -13.78 13.41
N THR A 424 -47.52 -14.60 12.64
CA THR A 424 -47.87 -15.36 11.43
C THR A 424 -47.96 -14.51 10.14
N VAL A 425 -46.94 -14.68 9.31
CA VAL A 425 -46.91 -14.92 7.84
C VAL A 425 -48.01 -14.27 6.97
N ARG A 426 -47.57 -13.54 5.92
CA ARG A 426 -48.11 -13.78 4.55
C ARG A 426 -47.14 -13.28 3.47
N THR A 427 -46.75 -14.22 2.66
CA THR A 427 -46.27 -14.12 1.29
C THR A 427 -47.36 -13.56 0.36
N SER A 428 -46.95 -12.74 -0.62
CA SER A 428 -47.60 -12.73 -1.93
C SER A 428 -46.63 -12.23 -3.01
N SER A 429 -46.40 -13.11 -3.94
CA SER A 429 -45.87 -12.94 -5.31
C SER A 429 -46.92 -12.26 -6.20
N GLN A 430 -46.44 -11.52 -7.21
CA GLN A 430 -46.87 -11.46 -8.62
C GLN A 430 -46.50 -10.08 -9.15
N GLN A 431 -45.62 -10.00 -10.16
CA GLN A 431 -45.82 -10.11 -11.62
C GLN A 431 -46.32 -8.81 -12.28
N ASN A 432 -45.56 -8.45 -13.33
CA ASN A 432 -45.89 -7.69 -14.54
C ASN A 432 -45.60 -6.14 -14.52
N ALA A 433 -44.66 -5.70 -15.27
CA ALA A 433 -44.58 -5.35 -16.69
C ALA A 433 -43.14 -4.91 -17.02
#